data_4dc2106c3aeef570f6e75374904d6659
#
_entry.id   4dc2106c3aeef570f6e75374904d6659
#
_cell.length_a   1.000
_cell.length_b   1.000
_cell.length_c   1.000
_cell.angle_alpha   90.00
_cell.angle_beta   90.00
_cell.angle_gamma   90.00
#
_symmetry.space_group_name_H-M   'P 1'
#
loop_
_entity.id
_entity.type
_entity.pdbx_description
1 polymer ?
#
loop_
_entity_poly.entity_id
_entity_poly.type
_entity_poly.pdbx_seq_one_letter_code
_entity_poly.pdbx_strand_id
1 'polypeptide(L)'
;MKFVYNDGGREAAGYRGKAGDCVVRAICIAERRPYQEIYDMVNAAGAQERESKRRRGKSSARTGVHKVTTRKLLESLGWKWTPTMQIGSGCKVHLRARELPAGRIVVQVSRHVSAVIDGVIHDTHDPSRKGTRCVYGYYSKPSKWINIFG
;
A
#
# COMPACT_ATOMS: atom_id res chain seq x y z
N MET A 1 6.36 9.95 13.88
CA MET A 1 6.70 9.82 12.44
C MET A 1 6.10 10.99 11.68
N LYS A 2 6.85 11.57 10.76
CA LYS A 2 6.34 12.69 9.95
C LYS A 2 5.22 12.22 9.01
N PHE A 3 4.26 13.10 8.77
CA PHE A 3 3.09 12.84 7.96
C PHE A 3 2.84 14.01 7.01
N VAL A 4 2.54 13.68 5.75
CA VAL A 4 2.15 14.64 4.72
C VAL A 4 0.80 14.20 4.15
N TYR A 5 -0.17 15.11 4.11
CA TYR A 5 -1.44 14.83 3.46
C TYR A 5 -1.22 14.63 1.97
N ASN A 6 -1.66 13.47 1.47
CA ASN A 6 -1.53 13.14 0.06
C ASN A 6 -2.63 12.14 -0.29
N ASP A 7 -3.52 12.51 -1.17
CA ASP A 7 -4.63 11.63 -1.60
C ASP A 7 -4.31 10.83 -2.88
N GLY A 8 -3.07 10.88 -3.35
CA GLY A 8 -2.67 10.18 -4.56
C GLY A 8 -3.22 10.75 -5.85
N GLY A 9 -3.85 11.94 -5.80
CA GLY A 9 -4.50 12.56 -6.95
C GLY A 9 -5.99 12.27 -7.06
N ARG A 10 -6.59 11.71 -6.03
CA ARG A 10 -8.00 11.32 -6.02
C ARG A 10 -8.94 12.49 -6.34
N GLU A 11 -8.80 13.61 -5.63
CA GLU A 11 -9.64 14.77 -5.84
C GLU A 11 -9.43 15.38 -7.23
N ALA A 12 -8.19 15.51 -7.66
CA ALA A 12 -7.85 16.01 -8.98
C ALA A 12 -8.42 15.14 -10.11
N ALA A 13 -8.57 13.83 -9.86
CA ALA A 13 -9.18 12.89 -10.81
C ALA A 13 -10.72 12.95 -10.80
N GLY A 14 -11.32 13.76 -9.94
CA GLY A 14 -12.76 13.98 -9.90
C GLY A 14 -13.54 13.07 -8.95
N TYR A 15 -12.87 12.28 -8.12
CA TYR A 15 -13.55 11.39 -7.16
C TYR A 15 -13.90 12.13 -5.89
N ARG A 16 -15.12 11.91 -5.38
CA ARG A 16 -15.65 12.56 -4.18
C ARG A 16 -16.29 11.55 -3.24
N GLY A 17 -16.51 11.99 -1.99
CA GLY A 17 -17.19 11.22 -0.96
C GLY A 17 -16.29 10.19 -0.27
N LYS A 18 -16.90 9.43 0.63
CA LYS A 18 -16.17 8.39 1.39
C LYS A 18 -15.76 7.23 0.49
N ALA A 19 -14.56 6.73 0.71
CA ALA A 19 -14.04 5.60 -0.03
C ALA A 19 -13.02 4.82 0.80
N GLY A 20 -12.99 3.52 0.61
CA GLY A 20 -11.96 2.63 1.17
C GLY A 20 -10.86 2.37 0.13
N ASP A 21 -10.26 3.43 -0.40
CA ASP A 21 -9.33 3.40 -1.53
C ASP A 21 -7.85 3.46 -1.13
N CYS A 22 -7.51 3.06 0.08
CA CYS A 22 -6.13 3.16 0.58
C CYS A 22 -5.11 2.45 -0.33
N VAL A 23 -5.49 1.31 -0.93
CA VAL A 23 -4.60 0.57 -1.83
C VAL A 23 -4.30 1.39 -3.08
N VAL A 24 -5.32 1.97 -3.71
CA VAL A 24 -5.14 2.83 -4.89
C VAL A 24 -4.23 4.02 -4.56
N ARG A 25 -4.53 4.73 -3.47
CA ARG A 25 -3.72 5.89 -3.06
C ARG A 25 -2.27 5.51 -2.82
N ALA A 26 -2.03 4.44 -2.05
CA ALA A 26 -0.67 4.02 -1.71
C ALA A 26 0.13 3.65 -2.97
N ILE A 27 -0.46 2.89 -3.89
CA ILE A 27 0.22 2.49 -5.12
C ILE A 27 0.48 3.69 -6.03
N CYS A 28 -0.49 4.60 -6.19
CA CYS A 28 -0.30 5.83 -6.97
C CYS A 28 0.89 6.63 -6.49
N ILE A 29 0.98 6.82 -5.18
CA ILE A 29 2.06 7.60 -4.56
C ILE A 29 3.40 6.88 -4.74
N ALA A 30 3.46 5.58 -4.44
CA ALA A 30 4.68 4.80 -4.51
C ALA A 30 5.20 4.66 -5.96
N GLU A 31 4.30 4.38 -6.91
CA GLU A 31 4.63 4.20 -8.33
C GLU A 31 4.75 5.52 -9.09
N ARG A 32 4.28 6.64 -8.54
CA ARG A 32 4.20 7.92 -9.23
C ARG A 32 3.37 7.84 -10.50
N ARG A 33 2.21 7.19 -10.40
CA ARG A 33 1.28 7.02 -11.52
C ARG A 33 -0.03 7.75 -11.25
N PRO A 34 -0.76 8.16 -12.29
CA PRO A 34 -2.06 8.81 -12.12
C PRO A 34 -3.05 7.94 -11.36
N TYR A 35 -3.87 8.58 -10.53
CA TYR A 35 -4.88 7.90 -9.72
C TYR A 35 -5.82 7.03 -10.56
N GLN A 36 -6.31 7.56 -11.69
CA GLN A 36 -7.23 6.83 -12.56
C GLN A 36 -6.59 5.55 -13.12
N GLU A 37 -5.33 5.59 -13.49
CA GLU A 37 -4.61 4.42 -14.03
C GLU A 37 -4.60 3.28 -13.01
N ILE A 38 -4.20 3.57 -11.78
CA ILE A 38 -4.16 2.55 -10.71
C ILE A 38 -5.57 2.12 -10.31
N TYR A 39 -6.52 3.05 -10.28
CA TYR A 39 -7.92 2.76 -10.01
C TYR A 39 -8.44 1.69 -10.98
N ASP A 40 -8.18 1.88 -12.27
CA ASP A 40 -8.60 0.93 -13.30
C ASP A 40 -7.87 -0.41 -13.19
N MET A 41 -6.57 -0.40 -12.87
CA MET A 41 -5.78 -1.62 -12.66
C MET A 41 -6.30 -2.44 -11.48
N VAL A 42 -6.66 -1.79 -10.38
CA VAL A 42 -7.22 -2.47 -9.20
C VAL A 42 -8.57 -3.09 -9.53
N ASN A 43 -9.43 -2.36 -10.22
CA ASN A 43 -10.74 -2.90 -10.61
C ASN A 43 -10.60 -4.07 -11.60
N ALA A 44 -9.65 -4.00 -12.54
CA ALA A 44 -9.37 -5.10 -13.46
C ALA A 44 -8.87 -6.34 -12.71
N ALA A 45 -7.99 -6.16 -11.73
CA ALA A 45 -7.51 -7.25 -10.90
C ALA A 45 -8.65 -7.85 -10.06
N GLY A 46 -9.52 -7.02 -9.52
CA GLY A 46 -10.70 -7.46 -8.77
C GLY A 46 -11.64 -8.30 -9.62
N ALA A 47 -11.83 -7.93 -10.88
CA ALA A 47 -12.69 -8.68 -11.81
C ALA A 47 -12.16 -10.10 -12.09
N GLN A 48 -10.87 -10.34 -11.93
CA GLN A 48 -10.25 -11.66 -12.12
C GLN A 48 -10.36 -12.56 -10.88
N GLU A 49 -10.80 -12.02 -9.76
CA GLU A 49 -10.91 -12.79 -8.52
C GLU A 49 -12.03 -13.81 -8.60
N ARG A 50 -11.81 -14.96 -7.94
CA ARG A 50 -12.87 -15.94 -7.74
C ARG A 50 -13.50 -15.73 -6.39
N GLU A 51 -14.83 -15.65 -6.34
CA GLU A 51 -15.56 -15.62 -5.09
C GLU A 51 -15.50 -16.98 -4.41
N SER A 52 -15.37 -16.98 -3.09
CA SER A 52 -15.37 -18.18 -2.27
C SER A 52 -16.14 -17.92 -0.98
N LYS A 53 -16.42 -18.98 -0.22
CA LYS A 53 -17.06 -18.86 1.10
C LYS A 53 -16.27 -18.00 2.07
N ARG A 54 -14.95 -17.93 1.90
CA ARG A 54 -14.03 -17.12 2.73
C ARG A 54 -13.84 -15.70 2.21
N ARG A 55 -14.08 -15.46 0.91
CA ARG A 55 -13.98 -14.18 0.27
C ARG A 55 -15.35 -13.75 -0.20
N ARG A 56 -15.99 -12.92 0.59
CA ARG A 56 -17.25 -12.30 0.18
C ARG A 56 -16.94 -11.04 -0.60
N GLY A 57 -17.47 -10.96 -1.82
CA GLY A 57 -17.28 -9.84 -2.71
C GLY A 57 -15.90 -9.81 -3.36
N LYS A 58 -15.83 -9.06 -4.43
CA LYS A 58 -14.60 -8.84 -5.19
C LYS A 58 -13.91 -7.56 -4.73
N SER A 59 -12.60 -7.51 -4.91
CA SER A 59 -11.84 -6.29 -4.70
C SER A 59 -12.34 -5.18 -5.59
N SER A 60 -12.35 -3.96 -5.06
CA SER A 60 -12.75 -2.76 -5.75
C SER A 60 -11.83 -1.63 -5.36
N ALA A 61 -11.45 -0.81 -6.33
CA ALA A 61 -10.64 0.38 -6.09
C ALA A 61 -11.26 1.28 -5.04
N ARG A 62 -12.59 1.40 -5.03
CA ARG A 62 -13.31 2.32 -4.14
C ARG A 62 -13.60 1.75 -2.76
N THR A 63 -13.89 0.45 -2.66
CA THR A 63 -14.42 -0.14 -1.42
C THR A 63 -13.43 -0.98 -0.64
N GLY A 64 -12.37 -1.42 -1.27
CA GLY A 64 -11.32 -2.20 -0.62
C GLY A 64 -10.79 -3.32 -1.50
N VAL A 65 -9.57 -3.73 -1.22
CA VAL A 65 -8.86 -4.73 -2.01
C VAL A 65 -8.37 -5.84 -1.09
N HIS A 66 -8.61 -7.09 -1.49
CA HIS A 66 -8.09 -8.24 -0.75
C HIS A 66 -6.55 -8.24 -0.74
N LYS A 67 -5.96 -8.67 0.36
CA LYS A 67 -4.49 -8.69 0.53
C LYS A 67 -3.77 -9.47 -0.57
N VAL A 68 -4.34 -10.61 -0.98
CA VAL A 68 -3.78 -11.44 -2.05
C VAL A 68 -3.76 -10.68 -3.37
N THR A 69 -4.82 -9.97 -3.70
CA THR A 69 -4.92 -9.17 -4.93
C THR A 69 -3.97 -7.99 -4.90
N THR A 70 -3.88 -7.29 -3.76
CA THR A 70 -2.90 -6.21 -3.56
C THR A 70 -1.49 -6.72 -3.81
N ARG A 71 -1.14 -7.87 -3.24
CA ARG A 71 0.18 -8.47 -3.39
C ARG A 71 0.48 -8.84 -4.85
N LYS A 72 -0.44 -9.52 -5.51
CA LYS A 72 -0.28 -9.90 -6.92
C LYS A 72 -0.09 -8.67 -7.81
N LEU A 73 -0.87 -7.63 -7.58
CA LEU A 73 -0.76 -6.39 -8.35
C LEU A 73 0.59 -5.72 -8.14
N LEU A 74 1.01 -5.54 -6.89
CA LEU A 74 2.31 -4.94 -6.59
C LEU A 74 3.47 -5.77 -7.11
N GLU A 75 3.42 -7.09 -6.98
CA GLU A 75 4.44 -7.98 -7.54
C GLU A 75 4.51 -7.85 -9.07
N SER A 76 3.37 -7.72 -9.74
CA SER A 76 3.33 -7.52 -11.20
C SER A 76 3.97 -6.19 -11.62
N LEU A 77 3.98 -5.19 -10.73
CA LEU A 77 4.62 -3.91 -10.95
C LEU A 77 6.11 -3.90 -10.53
N GLY A 78 6.63 -5.03 -10.08
CA GLY A 78 8.03 -5.18 -9.70
C GLY A 78 8.33 -4.95 -8.23
N TRP A 79 7.32 -4.85 -7.38
CA TRP A 79 7.49 -4.70 -5.94
C TRP A 79 7.69 -6.04 -5.26
N LYS A 80 8.50 -6.05 -4.22
CA LYS A 80 8.81 -7.26 -3.43
C LYS A 80 8.24 -7.11 -2.02
N TRP A 81 7.51 -8.13 -1.58
CA TRP A 81 6.99 -8.21 -0.21
C TRP A 81 8.05 -8.66 0.78
N THR A 82 8.18 -7.94 1.88
CA THR A 82 9.02 -8.30 3.03
C THR A 82 8.14 -8.38 4.26
N PRO A 83 7.89 -9.58 4.81
CA PRO A 83 7.12 -9.70 6.04
C PRO A 83 7.95 -9.23 7.24
N THR A 84 7.30 -8.55 8.18
CA THR A 84 7.94 -8.09 9.43
C THR A 84 7.29 -8.68 10.68
N MET A 85 6.24 -9.48 10.49
CA MET A 85 5.53 -10.13 11.58
C MET A 85 5.08 -11.51 11.15
N GLN A 86 5.29 -12.50 12.02
CA GLN A 86 4.79 -13.86 11.84
C GLN A 86 3.69 -14.14 12.85
N ILE A 87 2.79 -15.03 12.50
CA ILE A 87 1.71 -15.45 13.41
C ILE A 87 2.32 -16.01 14.69
N GLY A 88 1.88 -15.48 15.85
CA GLY A 88 2.34 -15.91 17.15
C GLY A 88 3.65 -15.29 17.63
N SER A 89 4.34 -14.51 16.80
CA SER A 89 5.63 -13.93 17.18
C SER A 89 5.53 -12.54 17.83
N GLY A 90 4.35 -11.94 17.84
CA GLY A 90 4.14 -10.58 18.31
C GLY A 90 4.63 -9.53 17.33
N CYS A 91 4.45 -8.25 17.68
CA CYS A 91 4.86 -7.13 16.86
C CYS A 91 6.36 -6.86 17.02
N LYS A 92 7.08 -6.81 15.91
CA LYS A 92 8.53 -6.53 15.92
C LYS A 92 8.86 -5.19 15.29
N VAL A 93 8.08 -4.75 14.31
CA VAL A 93 8.30 -3.49 13.59
C VAL A 93 7.07 -2.62 13.74
N HIS A 94 7.29 -1.37 14.12
CA HIS A 94 6.25 -0.36 14.28
C HIS A 94 6.35 0.67 13.17
N LEU A 95 5.26 1.39 12.95
CA LEU A 95 5.22 2.45 11.95
C LEU A 95 5.97 3.67 12.47
N ARG A 96 7.30 3.56 12.41
CA ARG A 96 8.29 4.56 12.84
C ARG A 96 9.37 4.67 11.79
N ALA A 97 9.83 5.89 11.53
CA ALA A 97 10.85 6.14 10.50
C ALA A 97 12.10 5.30 10.69
N ARG A 98 12.60 5.19 11.94
CA ARG A 98 13.82 4.45 12.26
C ARG A 98 13.71 2.94 12.13
N GLU A 99 12.48 2.39 12.09
CA GLU A 99 12.26 0.95 11.99
C GLU A 99 11.96 0.50 10.56
N LEU A 100 11.89 1.43 9.62
CA LEU A 100 11.53 1.17 8.23
C LEU A 100 12.70 1.51 7.30
N PRO A 101 12.81 0.82 6.14
CA PRO A 101 13.87 1.15 5.18
C PRO A 101 13.62 2.52 4.53
N ALA A 102 14.71 3.12 4.05
CA ALA A 102 14.65 4.34 3.26
C ALA A 102 14.05 4.06 1.87
N GLY A 103 13.74 5.13 1.14
CA GLY A 103 13.17 5.05 -0.19
C GLY A 103 11.64 4.96 -0.16
N ARG A 104 11.06 4.60 -1.29
CA ARG A 104 9.62 4.46 -1.45
C ARG A 104 9.19 3.06 -1.09
N ILE A 105 8.27 2.94 -0.15
CA ILE A 105 7.71 1.66 0.26
C ILE A 105 6.19 1.77 0.43
N VAL A 106 5.51 0.66 0.35
CA VAL A 106 4.08 0.53 0.70
C VAL A 106 4.02 -0.34 1.94
N VAL A 107 3.50 0.21 3.01
CA VAL A 107 3.47 -0.46 4.33
C VAL A 107 2.09 -1.05 4.58
N GLN A 108 2.05 -2.30 4.98
CA GLN A 108 0.81 -2.99 5.38
C GLN A 108 0.69 -2.98 6.90
N VAL A 109 -0.39 -2.41 7.38
CA VAL A 109 -0.80 -2.46 8.78
C VAL A 109 -2.18 -3.12 8.87
N SER A 110 -2.75 -3.21 10.06
CA SER A 110 -4.09 -3.80 10.21
C SER A 110 -5.13 -3.01 9.40
N ARG A 111 -5.76 -3.65 8.43
CA ARG A 111 -6.84 -3.10 7.60
C ARG A 111 -6.48 -1.83 6.83
N HIS A 112 -5.19 -1.59 6.60
CA HIS A 112 -4.76 -0.36 5.92
C HIS A 112 -3.40 -0.54 5.27
N VAL A 113 -3.18 0.17 4.16
CA VAL A 113 -1.87 0.32 3.54
C VAL A 113 -1.58 1.80 3.36
N SER A 114 -0.33 2.18 3.50
CA SER A 114 0.13 3.55 3.33
C SER A 114 1.42 3.58 2.54
N ALA A 115 1.60 4.64 1.76
CA ALA A 115 2.89 4.93 1.13
C ALA A 115 3.78 5.65 2.15
N VAL A 116 5.02 5.20 2.26
CA VAL A 116 6.04 5.83 3.09
C VAL A 116 7.23 6.14 2.20
N ILE A 117 7.69 7.37 2.23
CA ILE A 117 8.82 7.84 1.41
C ILE A 117 9.85 8.42 2.36
N ASP A 118 11.02 7.76 2.45
CA ASP A 118 12.13 8.18 3.32
C ASP A 118 11.66 8.52 4.75
N GLY A 119 10.86 7.64 5.32
CA GLY A 119 10.38 7.78 6.68
C GLY A 119 9.21 8.75 6.87
N VAL A 120 8.63 9.27 5.79
CA VAL A 120 7.49 10.18 5.83
C VAL A 120 6.25 9.48 5.30
N ILE A 121 5.17 9.48 6.08
CA ILE A 121 3.89 8.91 5.65
C ILE A 121 3.20 9.87 4.67
N HIS A 122 2.77 9.36 3.53
CA HIS A 122 1.95 10.07 2.55
C HIS A 122 0.58 9.40 2.50
N ASP A 123 -0.42 10.02 3.11
CA ASP A 123 -1.74 9.46 3.28
C ASP A 123 -2.76 10.58 3.50
N THR A 124 -4.03 10.24 3.58
CA THR A 124 -5.10 11.19 3.91
C THR A 124 -5.25 11.40 5.43
N HIS A 125 -4.63 10.54 6.22
CA HIS A 125 -4.59 10.65 7.69
C HIS A 125 -3.31 9.96 8.17
N ASP A 126 -2.92 10.22 9.41
CA ASP A 126 -1.75 9.59 10.03
C ASP A 126 -2.16 8.25 10.67
N PRO A 127 -1.79 7.11 10.07
CA PRO A 127 -2.14 5.79 10.62
C PRO A 127 -1.16 5.28 11.66
N SER A 128 -0.14 6.03 12.02
CA SER A 128 0.95 5.54 12.89
C SER A 128 0.55 5.31 14.34
N ARG A 129 -0.55 5.91 14.80
CA ARG A 129 -0.97 5.87 16.21
C ARG A 129 0.18 6.28 17.14
N LYS A 130 0.79 7.43 16.84
CA LYS A 130 1.95 7.96 17.57
C LYS A 130 3.14 6.98 17.60
N GLY A 131 3.31 6.23 16.52
CA GLY A 131 4.39 5.26 16.37
C GLY A 131 4.17 3.93 17.10
N THR A 132 2.95 3.65 17.54
CA THR A 132 2.64 2.38 18.21
C THR A 132 2.03 1.33 17.27
N ARG A 133 1.64 1.75 16.04
CA ARG A 133 0.99 0.84 15.10
C ARG A 133 1.93 -0.24 14.61
N CYS A 134 1.51 -1.50 14.70
CA CYS A 134 2.31 -2.62 14.22
C CYS A 134 2.32 -2.70 12.70
N VAL A 135 3.50 -2.94 12.13
CA VAL A 135 3.69 -3.19 10.70
C VAL A 135 3.73 -4.69 10.47
N TYR A 136 2.88 -5.18 9.57
CA TYR A 136 2.84 -6.60 9.19
C TYR A 136 3.88 -6.94 8.14
N GLY A 137 4.21 -5.98 7.32
CA GLY A 137 5.19 -6.09 6.26
C GLY A 137 5.16 -4.87 5.36
N TYR A 138 6.05 -4.86 4.40
CA TYR A 138 6.10 -3.77 3.44
C TYR A 138 6.50 -4.28 2.06
N TYR A 139 6.16 -3.49 1.04
CA TYR A 139 6.59 -3.70 -0.33
C TYR A 139 7.67 -2.68 -0.67
N SER A 140 8.74 -3.17 -1.27
CA SER A 140 9.83 -2.31 -1.78
C SER A 140 10.13 -2.69 -3.22
N LYS A 141 10.69 -1.74 -3.97
CA LYS A 141 11.03 -1.97 -5.37
C LYS A 141 12.53 -1.78 -5.54
N PRO A 142 13.27 -2.80 -6.01
CA PRO A 142 14.70 -2.67 -6.24
C PRO A 142 15.01 -1.52 -7.19
N SER A 143 16.10 -0.77 -6.91
CA SER A 143 16.56 0.28 -7.78
C SER A 143 17.10 -0.34 -9.08
N LYS A 144 16.68 0.21 -10.24
CA LYS A 144 17.20 -0.20 -11.54
C LYS A 144 18.71 0.02 -11.69
N TRP A 145 19.25 0.97 -10.95
CA TRP A 145 20.69 1.29 -10.97
C TRP A 145 21.54 0.15 -10.41
N ILE A 146 21.05 -0.57 -9.41
CA ILE A 146 21.76 -1.72 -8.83
C ILE A 146 21.94 -2.82 -9.88
N ASN A 147 20.95 -3.01 -10.74
CA ASN A 147 20.98 -4.05 -11.77
C ASN A 147 21.91 -3.72 -12.95
N ILE A 148 22.25 -2.45 -13.15
CA ILE A 148 23.14 -2.02 -14.21
C ILE A 148 24.61 -2.26 -13.85
N PHE A 149 24.95 -2.13 -12.58
CA PHE A 149 26.32 -2.21 -12.08
C PHE A 149 26.60 -3.47 -11.24
N GLY A 150 25.57 -4.24 -11.01
CA GLY A 150 25.67 -5.47 -10.21
C GLY A 150 25.89 -6.75 -11.05
#